data_4d3aa4704f0e40436c93c27323f52515
#
_entry.id   4d3aa4704f0e40436c93c27323f52515
#
_cell.length_a   1.000
_cell.length_b   1.000
_cell.length_c   1.000
_cell.angle_alpha   90.00
_cell.angle_beta   90.00
_cell.angle_gamma   90.00
#
_symmetry.space_group_name_H-M   'P 1'
#
loop_
_entity.id
_entity.type
_entity.pdbx_description
1 polymer ?
#
loop_
_entity_poly.entity_id
_entity_poly.type
_entity_poly.pdbx_seq_one_letter_code
_entity_poly.pdbx_strand_id
1 'polypeptide(L)'
;MKYNLLICDDNIYEIEIIYSYIEKIFSNHQIELEINKFIDVEQALEYAKSQQIDIALLDIDMGQGKSSGISLAANLLKKNPEIVNIFVTGEMVTIPEVFSVRAFDYIQKPINPNSFKTALFRAINQVNGVRSRKKIESIVIIVDNLKMKIITNNIIYIERI
;
A
#
# COMPACT_ATOMS: atom_id res chain seq x y z
N MET A 1 0.70 12.76 -8.82
CA MET A 1 0.60 11.29 -8.90
C MET A 1 -0.43 10.85 -7.89
N LYS A 2 -1.40 10.03 -8.27
CA LYS A 2 -2.50 9.57 -7.42
C LYS A 2 -2.17 8.22 -6.79
N TYR A 3 -2.48 8.07 -5.49
CA TYR A 3 -2.33 6.82 -4.74
C TYR A 3 -3.67 6.42 -4.13
N ASN A 4 -3.98 5.14 -4.15
CA ASN A 4 -5.18 4.60 -3.54
C ASN A 4 -4.83 4.00 -2.17
N LEU A 5 -5.37 4.59 -1.11
CA LEU A 5 -5.10 4.28 0.28
C LEU A 5 -6.35 3.69 0.92
N LEU A 6 -6.20 2.57 1.60
CA LEU A 6 -7.25 1.92 2.36
C LEU A 6 -6.93 2.04 3.84
N ILE A 7 -7.93 2.44 4.65
CA ILE A 7 -7.88 2.41 6.11
C ILE A 7 -8.94 1.42 6.59
N CYS A 8 -8.55 0.47 7.44
CA CYS A 8 -9.48 -0.48 8.05
C CYS A 8 -9.20 -0.61 9.55
N ASP A 9 -10.22 -0.25 10.36
CA ASP A 9 -10.20 -0.25 11.82
C ASP A 9 -11.65 -0.35 12.29
N ASP A 10 -11.98 -1.20 13.26
CA ASP A 10 -13.37 -1.35 13.72
C ASP A 10 -13.86 -0.15 14.55
N ASN A 11 -12.94 0.71 14.95
CA ASN A 11 -13.23 1.96 15.64
C ASN A 11 -13.21 3.17 14.68
N ILE A 12 -14.38 3.69 14.37
CA ILE A 12 -14.53 4.86 13.49
C ILE A 12 -13.73 6.08 13.97
N TYR A 13 -13.56 6.26 15.28
CA TYR A 13 -12.79 7.38 15.82
C TYR A 13 -11.29 7.25 15.51
N GLU A 14 -10.76 6.04 15.53
CA GLU A 14 -9.37 5.77 15.14
C GLU A 14 -9.16 6.04 13.65
N ILE A 15 -10.11 5.64 12.80
CA ILE A 15 -10.10 5.97 11.36
C ILE A 15 -10.03 7.49 11.15
N GLU A 16 -10.86 8.27 11.86
CA GLU A 16 -10.87 9.72 11.72
C GLU A 16 -9.57 10.37 12.24
N ILE A 17 -8.97 9.83 13.28
CA ILE A 17 -7.66 10.24 13.77
C ILE A 17 -6.59 10.00 12.69
N ILE A 18 -6.52 8.79 12.15
CA ILE A 18 -5.59 8.42 11.08
C ILE A 18 -5.79 9.34 9.87
N TYR A 19 -7.04 9.52 9.44
CA TYR A 19 -7.40 10.40 8.33
C TYR A 19 -6.93 11.84 8.55
N SER A 20 -7.19 12.40 9.73
CA SER A 20 -6.78 13.77 10.08
C SER A 20 -5.26 13.97 10.03
N TYR A 21 -4.49 12.97 10.46
CA TYR A 21 -3.03 13.01 10.34
C TYR A 21 -2.58 13.00 8.88
N ILE A 22 -3.20 12.15 8.04
CA ILE A 22 -2.88 12.09 6.61
C ILE A 22 -3.16 13.43 5.94
N GLU A 23 -4.34 14.00 6.15
CA GLU A 23 -4.72 15.31 5.63
C GLU A 23 -3.70 16.38 6.02
N LYS A 24 -3.36 16.46 7.31
CA LYS A 24 -2.38 17.42 7.83
C LYS A 24 -0.98 17.23 7.23
N ILE A 25 -0.54 15.97 7.05
CA ILE A 25 0.78 15.66 6.50
C ILE A 25 0.87 16.10 5.03
N PHE A 26 -0.18 15.85 4.25
CA PHE A 26 -0.14 16.05 2.80
C PHE A 26 -0.77 17.35 2.32
N SER A 27 -1.34 18.20 3.20
CA SER A 27 -1.99 19.47 2.85
C SER A 27 -1.12 20.40 1.98
N ASN A 28 0.19 20.35 2.16
CA ASN A 28 1.15 21.19 1.42
C ASN A 28 1.99 20.41 0.39
N HIS A 29 1.59 19.18 0.08
CA HIS A 29 2.31 18.32 -0.86
C HIS A 29 1.49 18.12 -2.14
N GLN A 30 2.15 18.12 -3.29
CA GLN A 30 1.51 17.81 -4.59
C GLN A 30 1.30 16.29 -4.75
N ILE A 31 0.71 15.67 -3.73
CA ILE A 31 0.40 14.25 -3.67
C ILE A 31 -1.11 14.11 -3.57
N GLU A 32 -1.69 13.42 -4.54
CA GLU A 32 -3.13 13.13 -4.56
C GLU A 32 -3.36 11.76 -3.92
N LEU A 33 -4.14 11.73 -2.84
CA LEU A 33 -4.53 10.52 -2.14
C LEU A 33 -6.04 10.29 -2.29
N GLU A 34 -6.41 9.12 -2.78
CA GLU A 34 -7.78 8.61 -2.68
C GLU A 34 -7.85 7.71 -1.46
N ILE A 35 -8.58 8.17 -0.43
CA ILE A 35 -8.63 7.49 0.87
C ILE A 35 -9.99 6.84 1.05
N ASN A 36 -9.99 5.53 1.25
CA ASN A 36 -11.18 4.71 1.44
C ASN A 36 -11.15 4.10 2.84
N LYS A 37 -12.24 4.31 3.60
CA LYS A 37 -12.36 4.01 5.03
C LYS A 37 -13.31 2.84 5.26
N PHE A 38 -12.93 1.88 6.06
CA PHE A 38 -13.72 0.69 6.36
C PHE A 38 -13.66 0.36 7.86
N ILE A 39 -14.82 0.06 8.43
CA ILE A 39 -14.93 -0.43 9.81
C ILE A 39 -15.06 -1.96 9.87
N ASP A 40 -15.00 -2.60 8.71
CA ASP A 40 -15.29 -4.01 8.55
C ASP A 40 -14.39 -4.62 7.46
N VAL A 41 -13.81 -5.78 7.77
CA VAL A 41 -12.87 -6.49 6.88
C VAL A 41 -13.52 -6.97 5.60
N GLU A 42 -14.76 -7.46 5.68
CA GLU A 42 -15.49 -8.00 4.52
C GLU A 42 -15.78 -6.89 3.52
N GLN A 43 -16.18 -5.69 3.99
CA GLN A 43 -16.39 -4.52 3.12
C GLN A 43 -15.09 -4.05 2.48
N ALA A 44 -13.99 -4.03 3.23
CA ALA A 44 -12.66 -3.69 2.71
C ALA A 44 -12.21 -4.68 1.63
N LEU A 45 -12.43 -5.98 1.84
CA LEU A 45 -12.14 -7.02 0.86
C LEU A 45 -13.00 -6.91 -0.40
N GLU A 46 -14.29 -6.63 -0.24
CA GLU A 46 -15.20 -6.44 -1.39
C GLU A 46 -14.76 -5.25 -2.25
N TYR A 47 -14.48 -4.12 -1.61
CA TYR A 47 -13.92 -2.96 -2.30
C TYR A 47 -12.61 -3.29 -3.03
N ALA A 48 -11.71 -3.99 -2.37
CA ALA A 48 -10.45 -4.40 -2.95
C ALA A 48 -10.58 -5.35 -4.13
N LYS A 49 -11.72 -6.05 -4.35
CA LYS A 49 -11.92 -6.89 -5.55
C LYS A 49 -11.89 -6.07 -6.84
N SER A 50 -12.48 -4.90 -6.85
CA SER A 50 -12.61 -4.03 -8.02
C SER A 50 -11.56 -2.92 -8.09
N GLN A 51 -10.94 -2.55 -6.97
CA GLN A 51 -10.00 -1.44 -6.89
C GLN A 51 -8.58 -1.93 -6.62
N GLN A 52 -7.61 -1.24 -7.19
CA GLN A 52 -6.21 -1.47 -6.88
C GLN A 52 -5.83 -0.60 -5.68
N ILE A 53 -5.38 -1.24 -4.61
CA ILE A 53 -4.90 -0.56 -3.41
C ILE A 53 -3.37 -0.49 -3.46
N ASP A 54 -2.81 0.68 -3.20
CA ASP A 54 -1.36 0.90 -3.14
C ASP A 54 -0.83 0.75 -1.72
N ILE A 55 -1.55 1.34 -0.75
CA ILE A 55 -1.17 1.37 0.66
C ILE A 55 -2.39 0.99 1.49
N ALA A 56 -2.23 0.10 2.45
CA ALA A 56 -3.24 -0.26 3.42
C ALA A 56 -2.76 0.06 4.84
N LEU A 57 -3.56 0.81 5.59
CA LEU A 57 -3.41 1.08 7.01
C LEU A 57 -4.43 0.24 7.76
N LEU A 58 -3.97 -0.72 8.56
CA LEU A 58 -4.81 -1.79 9.09
C LEU A 58 -4.67 -1.89 10.60
N ASP A 59 -5.78 -1.88 11.34
CA ASP A 59 -5.74 -2.38 12.70
C ASP A 59 -5.68 -3.91 12.71
N ILE A 60 -5.05 -4.47 13.69
CA ILE A 60 -4.91 -5.92 13.85
C ILE A 60 -6.14 -6.49 14.56
N ASP A 61 -6.56 -5.83 15.65
CA ASP A 61 -7.72 -6.23 16.43
C ASP A 61 -9.00 -5.59 15.84
N MET A 62 -9.74 -6.41 15.12
CA MET A 62 -11.02 -6.00 14.53
C MET A 62 -12.22 -6.47 15.37
N GLY A 63 -12.00 -6.67 16.67
CA GLY A 63 -13.02 -7.12 17.62
C GLY A 63 -13.27 -8.63 17.60
N GLN A 64 -13.92 -9.13 18.67
CA GLN A 64 -14.15 -10.56 18.87
C GLN A 64 -15.02 -11.18 17.77
N GLY A 65 -14.56 -12.31 17.24
CA GLY A 65 -15.28 -13.10 16.25
C GLY A 65 -15.23 -12.53 14.82
N LYS A 66 -14.47 -11.47 14.58
CA LYS A 66 -14.26 -10.89 13.26
C LYS A 66 -12.92 -11.34 12.66
N SER A 67 -12.83 -11.25 11.33
CA SER A 67 -11.57 -11.45 10.65
C SER A 67 -10.57 -10.39 11.09
N SER A 68 -9.34 -10.79 11.35
CA SER A 68 -8.29 -9.87 11.81
C SER A 68 -7.73 -9.02 10.66
N GLY A 69 -7.13 -7.88 10.99
CA GLY A 69 -6.40 -7.08 10.03
C GLY A 69 -5.24 -7.82 9.38
N ILE A 70 -4.68 -8.82 10.06
CA ILE A 70 -3.65 -9.72 9.49
C ILE A 70 -4.24 -10.55 8.35
N SER A 71 -5.46 -11.10 8.52
CA SER A 71 -6.13 -11.84 7.45
C SER A 71 -6.47 -10.95 6.26
N LEU A 72 -6.88 -9.71 6.52
CA LEU A 72 -7.09 -8.70 5.48
C LEU A 72 -5.79 -8.43 4.71
N ALA A 73 -4.69 -8.15 5.40
CA ALA A 73 -3.39 -7.93 4.79
C ALA A 73 -2.95 -9.10 3.90
N ALA A 74 -3.15 -10.34 4.37
CA ALA A 74 -2.83 -11.55 3.60
C ALA A 74 -3.64 -11.64 2.29
N ASN A 75 -4.93 -11.31 2.33
CA ASN A 75 -5.79 -11.33 1.15
C ASN A 75 -5.43 -10.19 0.16
N LEU A 76 -5.16 -9.00 0.67
CA LEU A 76 -4.70 -7.87 -0.14
C LEU A 76 -3.37 -8.19 -0.83
N LEU A 77 -2.43 -8.81 -0.11
CA LEU A 77 -1.13 -9.22 -0.65
C LEU A 77 -1.25 -10.29 -1.76
N LYS A 78 -2.17 -11.26 -1.60
CA LYS A 78 -2.44 -12.26 -2.66
C LYS A 78 -2.93 -11.61 -3.95
N LYS A 79 -3.76 -10.56 -3.83
CA LYS A 79 -4.28 -9.82 -4.98
C LYS A 79 -3.26 -8.88 -5.60
N ASN A 80 -2.55 -8.14 -4.78
CA ASN A 80 -1.49 -7.21 -5.20
C ASN A 80 -0.21 -7.50 -4.40
N PRO A 81 0.74 -8.29 -4.93
CA PRO A 81 2.01 -8.59 -4.24
C PRO A 81 2.87 -7.37 -3.93
N GLU A 82 2.57 -6.23 -4.53
CA GLU A 82 3.31 -4.97 -4.36
C GLU A 82 2.61 -3.99 -3.42
N ILE A 83 1.51 -4.41 -2.78
CA ILE A 83 0.81 -3.57 -1.80
C ILE A 83 1.71 -3.27 -0.61
N VAL A 84 1.60 -2.06 -0.08
CA VAL A 84 2.30 -1.66 1.14
C VAL A 84 1.35 -1.76 2.32
N ASN A 85 1.50 -2.78 3.16
CA ASN A 85 0.70 -2.97 4.37
C ASN A 85 1.41 -2.33 5.56
N ILE A 86 0.75 -1.39 6.24
CA ILE A 86 1.20 -0.76 7.49
C ILE A 86 0.16 -1.10 8.56
N PHE A 87 0.59 -1.70 9.66
CA PHE A 87 -0.28 -1.92 10.80
C PHE A 87 -0.28 -0.72 11.73
N VAL A 88 -1.47 -0.29 12.14
CA VAL A 88 -1.71 0.80 13.10
C VAL A 88 -2.56 0.24 14.22
N THR A 89 -1.96 -0.18 15.33
CA THR A 89 -2.66 -0.97 16.35
C THR A 89 -2.16 -0.68 17.76
N GLY A 90 -3.01 -0.92 18.74
CA GLY A 90 -2.67 -0.90 20.16
C GLY A 90 -2.09 -2.21 20.67
N GLU A 91 -2.22 -3.30 19.91
CA GLU A 91 -1.77 -4.62 20.35
C GLU A 91 -0.27 -4.83 20.15
N MET A 92 0.33 -5.56 21.09
CA MET A 92 1.67 -6.11 20.92
C MET A 92 1.58 -7.39 20.09
N VAL A 93 2.00 -7.32 18.83
CA VAL A 93 1.94 -8.46 17.92
C VAL A 93 3.20 -9.31 18.03
N THR A 94 3.01 -10.62 17.94
CA THR A 94 4.15 -11.52 17.81
C THR A 94 4.77 -11.40 16.40
N ILE A 95 6.08 -11.27 16.39
CA ILE A 95 6.88 -11.07 15.17
C ILE A 95 6.53 -12.04 14.01
N PRO A 96 6.27 -13.36 14.23
CA PRO A 96 5.98 -14.30 13.15
C PRO A 96 4.72 -13.98 12.33
N GLU A 97 3.66 -13.49 12.97
CA GLU A 97 2.38 -13.20 12.27
C GLU A 97 2.50 -12.03 11.31
N VAL A 98 3.22 -11.00 11.71
CA VAL A 98 3.44 -9.79 10.90
C VAL A 98 4.37 -10.05 9.72
N PHE A 99 5.37 -10.92 9.89
CA PHE A 99 6.26 -11.30 8.79
C PHE A 99 5.55 -12.08 7.69
N SER A 100 4.57 -12.91 8.04
CA SER A 100 3.85 -13.73 7.05
C SER A 100 3.09 -12.91 6.01
N VAL A 101 2.70 -11.68 6.36
CA VAL A 101 1.93 -10.75 5.51
C VAL A 101 2.79 -9.62 4.93
N ARG A 102 4.11 -9.71 5.00
CA ARG A 102 5.05 -8.70 4.52
C ARG A 102 4.70 -7.29 5.02
N ALA A 103 4.46 -7.16 6.34
CA ALA A 103 4.25 -5.86 6.92
C ALA A 103 5.40 -4.92 6.56
N PHE A 104 5.08 -3.77 5.99
CA PHE A 104 6.04 -2.77 5.60
C PHE A 104 6.49 -1.95 6.81
N ASP A 105 5.54 -1.63 7.68
CA ASP A 105 5.79 -0.89 8.92
C ASP A 105 4.74 -1.21 9.97
N TYR A 106 5.03 -0.82 11.20
CA TYR A 106 4.18 -1.01 12.37
C TYR A 106 4.13 0.27 13.17
N ILE A 107 2.93 0.77 13.45
CA ILE A 107 2.69 2.00 14.20
C ILE A 107 1.85 1.66 15.42
N GLN A 108 2.42 1.86 16.58
CA GLN A 108 1.72 1.63 17.83
C GLN A 108 0.79 2.79 18.17
N LYS A 109 -0.43 2.49 18.56
CA LYS A 109 -1.35 3.46 19.17
C LYS A 109 -0.94 3.73 20.63
N PRO A 110 -1.00 4.98 21.14
CA PRO A 110 -1.41 6.19 20.41
C PRO A 110 -0.39 6.64 19.36
N ILE A 111 -0.89 7.09 18.22
CA ILE A 111 -0.07 7.44 17.05
C ILE A 111 0.89 8.59 17.36
N ASN A 112 2.20 8.35 17.19
CA ASN A 112 3.19 9.41 17.16
C ASN A 112 3.21 10.07 15.77
N PRO A 113 2.92 11.39 15.65
CA PRO A 113 2.80 12.06 14.36
C PRO A 113 4.06 11.99 13.49
N ASN A 114 5.25 12.04 14.11
CA ASN A 114 6.51 12.01 13.37
C ASN A 114 6.81 10.62 12.81
N SER A 115 6.61 9.58 13.59
CA SER A 115 6.77 8.18 13.15
C SER A 115 5.77 7.86 12.03
N PHE A 116 4.52 8.27 12.19
CA PHE A 116 3.47 8.08 11.20
C PHE A 116 3.79 8.79 9.88
N LYS A 117 4.20 10.05 9.95
CA LYS A 117 4.67 10.81 8.78
C LYS A 117 5.81 10.09 8.06
N THR A 118 6.81 9.63 8.79
CA THR A 118 7.96 8.92 8.23
C THR A 118 7.54 7.63 7.52
N ALA A 119 6.67 6.83 8.15
CA ALA A 119 6.16 5.59 7.58
C ALA A 119 5.39 5.84 6.26
N LEU A 120 4.52 6.86 6.23
CA LEU A 120 3.75 7.20 5.03
C LEU A 120 4.65 7.66 3.86
N PHE A 121 5.67 8.49 4.11
CA PHE A 121 6.60 8.88 3.04
C PHE A 121 7.43 7.71 2.54
N ARG A 122 7.86 6.81 3.43
CA ARG A 122 8.53 5.56 3.02
C ARG A 122 7.62 4.68 2.17
N ALA A 123 6.35 4.56 2.54
CA ALA A 123 5.35 3.81 1.78
C ALA A 123 5.14 4.38 0.36
N ILE A 124 4.98 5.70 0.25
CA ILE A 124 4.85 6.38 -1.05
C ILE A 124 6.10 6.16 -1.91
N ASN A 125 7.29 6.26 -1.32
CA ASN A 125 8.54 6.02 -2.04
C ASN A 125 8.64 4.57 -2.51
N GLN A 126 8.18 3.59 -1.71
CA GLN A 126 8.12 2.18 -2.10
C GLN A 126 7.20 1.98 -3.31
N VAL A 127 5.99 2.54 -3.26
CA VAL A 127 5.03 2.49 -4.38
C VAL A 127 5.62 3.12 -5.65
N ASN A 128 6.30 4.26 -5.52
CA ASN A 128 6.98 4.92 -6.64
C ASN A 128 8.08 4.05 -7.26
N GLY A 129 8.89 3.41 -6.42
CA GLY A 129 9.94 2.48 -6.86
C GLY A 129 9.37 1.32 -7.67
N VAL A 130 8.25 0.73 -7.22
CA VAL A 130 7.54 -0.34 -7.93
C VAL A 130 7.01 0.15 -9.28
N ARG A 131 6.32 1.30 -9.28
CA ARG A 131 5.73 1.87 -10.49
C ARG A 131 6.79 2.25 -11.51
N SER A 132 7.95 2.75 -11.06
CA SER A 132 9.08 3.09 -11.93
C SER A 132 9.67 1.83 -12.57
N ARG A 133 9.84 0.73 -11.83
CA ARG A 133 10.29 -0.56 -12.36
C ARG A 133 9.34 -1.08 -13.44
N LYS A 134 8.02 -1.09 -13.17
CA LYS A 134 7.00 -1.50 -14.15
C LYS A 134 7.02 -0.65 -15.43
N LYS A 135 7.39 0.64 -15.31
CA LYS A 135 7.48 1.54 -16.48
C LYS A 135 8.68 1.22 -17.37
N ILE A 136 9.73 0.61 -16.83
CA ILE A 136 10.94 0.21 -17.57
C ILE A 136 10.77 -1.18 -18.25
N GLU A 137 9.67 -1.90 -18.01
CA GLU A 137 9.42 -3.23 -18.60
C GLU A 137 9.25 -3.24 -20.12
N SER A 138 9.29 -2.08 -20.79
CA SER A 138 9.32 -2.00 -22.25
C SER A 138 10.17 -0.86 -22.75
N ILE A 139 10.97 -1.12 -23.77
CA ILE A 139 11.69 -0.12 -24.54
C ILE A 139 11.05 0.01 -25.93
N VAL A 140 11.05 1.23 -26.45
CA VAL A 140 10.64 1.49 -27.84
C VAL A 140 11.88 1.66 -28.66
N ILE A 141 12.10 0.77 -29.62
CA ILE A 141 13.17 0.87 -30.62
C ILE A 141 12.56 1.38 -31.93
N ILE A 142 13.22 2.31 -32.56
CA ILE A 142 12.85 2.82 -33.89
C ILE A 142 13.88 2.32 -34.85
N VAL A 143 13.46 1.47 -35.80
CA VAL A 143 14.29 0.98 -36.89
C VAL A 143 13.55 1.28 -38.20
N ASP A 144 14.19 1.96 -39.15
CA ASP A 144 13.62 2.26 -40.46
C ASP A 144 12.21 2.90 -40.39
N ASN A 145 12.01 3.86 -39.46
CA ASN A 145 10.73 4.52 -39.17
C ASN A 145 9.62 3.60 -38.60
N LEU A 146 9.92 2.34 -38.27
CA LEU A 146 9.02 1.46 -37.59
C LEU A 146 9.26 1.53 -36.07
N LYS A 147 8.19 1.77 -35.30
CA LYS A 147 8.23 1.73 -33.82
C LYS A 147 7.94 0.30 -33.35
N MET A 148 8.93 -0.31 -32.73
CA MET A 148 8.77 -1.62 -32.08
C MET A 148 8.82 -1.45 -30.58
N LYS A 149 7.78 -1.94 -29.87
CA LYS A 149 7.77 -2.02 -28.41
C LYS A 149 8.32 -3.38 -27.99
N ILE A 150 9.46 -3.40 -27.30
CA ILE A 150 10.08 -4.61 -26.80
C ILE A 150 9.84 -4.70 -25.29
N ILE A 151 9.27 -5.82 -24.83
CA ILE A 151 9.08 -6.10 -23.41
C ILE A 151 10.43 -6.54 -22.85
N THR A 152 10.94 -5.79 -21.84
CA THR A 152 12.32 -5.95 -21.35
C THR A 152 12.52 -7.21 -20.51
N ASN A 153 11.45 -7.83 -19.99
CA ASN A 153 11.55 -9.03 -19.15
C ASN A 153 12.20 -10.23 -19.85
N ASN A 154 12.29 -10.20 -21.19
CA ASN A 154 12.86 -11.26 -22.00
C ASN A 154 14.20 -10.86 -22.65
N ILE A 155 14.74 -9.68 -22.34
CA ILE A 155 16.01 -9.22 -22.89
C ILE A 155 17.13 -9.68 -21.96
N ILE A 156 18.00 -10.54 -22.46
CA ILE A 156 19.15 -11.04 -21.71
C ILE A 156 20.33 -10.07 -21.86
N TYR A 157 20.57 -9.56 -23.09
CA TYR A 157 21.54 -8.52 -23.36
C TYR A 157 21.23 -7.82 -24.70
N ILE A 158 21.80 -6.66 -24.90
CA ILE A 158 21.75 -5.91 -26.16
C ILE A 158 23.20 -5.62 -26.57
N GLU A 159 23.60 -6.07 -27.75
CA GLU A 159 24.91 -5.82 -28.33
C GLU A 159 24.79 -4.90 -29.52
N ARG A 160 25.76 -4.01 -29.69
CA ARG A 160 25.92 -3.20 -30.90
C ARG A 160 26.82 -3.95 -31.87
N ILE A 161 26.28 -4.30 -33.01
CA ILE A 161 27.03 -4.83 -34.15
C ILE A 161 27.63 -3.69 -34.95
#